data_e2097728957619e227a068528738a60a
#
_entry.id   e2097728957619e227a068528738a60a
#
_cell.length_a   1.000
_cell.length_b   1.000
_cell.length_c   1.000
_cell.angle_alpha   90.00
_cell.angle_beta   90.00
_cell.angle_gamma   90.00
#
_symmetry.space_group_name_H-M   'P 1'
#
loop_
_entity.id
_entity.type
_entity.pdbx_description
1 polymer ?
#
loop_
_entity_poly.entity_id
_entity_poly.type
_entity_poly.pdbx_seq_one_letter_code
_entity_poly.pdbx_strand_id
1 'polypeptide(L)'
;DFVKFYNEHIGTSCDGEGVGLKFEDEYGALTLCNGIVKTEDGTISCTIDIRVPVTLKAAEVRAMCADRLEDENGRIEVGEIGDPLFFPKESPLVNALYKAYVDVTGDTENEPMVIGGGTYAKSLKNIIAFGPEKLGMDYHIHSADEFILVSEMEEAVLVYMEAIRNLLAI
;
A
#
# COMPACT_ATOMS: atom_id res chain seq x y z
N ASP A 1 -12.85 -21.10 21.13
CA ASP A 1 -13.56 -21.04 19.90
C ASP A 1 -13.16 -19.87 19.03
N PHE A 2 -12.96 -20.18 17.75
CA PHE A 2 -12.45 -19.23 16.75
C PHE A 2 -13.23 -17.91 16.71
N VAL A 3 -14.56 -17.95 16.69
CA VAL A 3 -15.40 -16.74 16.60
C VAL A 3 -15.17 -15.79 17.78
N LYS A 4 -15.00 -16.34 18.97
CA LYS A 4 -14.69 -15.55 20.16
C LYS A 4 -13.30 -14.91 20.06
N PHE A 5 -12.30 -15.72 19.73
CA PHE A 5 -10.93 -15.27 19.49
C PHE A 5 -10.89 -14.19 18.41
N TYR A 6 -11.55 -14.44 17.28
CA TYR A 6 -11.61 -13.48 16.17
C TYR A 6 -12.21 -12.14 16.60
N ASN A 7 -13.35 -12.16 17.29
CA ASN A 7 -14.00 -10.92 17.77
C ASN A 7 -13.19 -10.17 18.81
N GLU A 8 -12.43 -10.88 19.63
CA GLU A 8 -11.60 -10.30 20.69
C GLU A 8 -10.34 -9.64 20.13
N HIS A 9 -9.69 -10.27 19.14
CA HIS A 9 -8.38 -9.84 18.64
C HIS A 9 -8.42 -9.14 17.28
N ILE A 10 -9.36 -9.48 16.42
CA ILE A 10 -9.44 -8.90 15.06
C ILE A 10 -10.68 -8.03 14.94
N GLY A 11 -11.85 -8.59 15.23
CA GLY A 11 -13.13 -7.90 15.21
C GLY A 11 -13.44 -7.28 13.85
N THR A 12 -14.01 -6.07 13.88
CA THR A 12 -14.32 -5.26 12.72
C THR A 12 -13.40 -4.03 12.58
N SER A 13 -12.42 -3.90 13.48
CA SER A 13 -11.43 -2.84 13.42
C SER A 13 -10.40 -3.15 12.32
N CYS A 14 -10.17 -2.19 11.45
CA CYS A 14 -9.19 -2.31 10.38
C CYS A 14 -7.89 -1.57 10.69
N ASP A 15 -7.67 -1.13 11.92
CA ASP A 15 -6.51 -0.35 12.37
C ASP A 15 -5.45 -1.15 13.11
N GLY A 16 -5.67 -2.45 13.30
CA GLY A 16 -4.77 -3.35 14.01
C GLY A 16 -4.74 -3.19 15.53
N GLU A 17 -5.63 -2.39 16.15
CA GLU A 17 -5.63 -2.16 17.59
C GLU A 17 -5.83 -3.46 18.39
N GLY A 18 -6.74 -4.32 17.98
CA GLY A 18 -7.05 -5.58 18.66
C GLY A 18 -5.88 -6.56 18.72
N VAL A 19 -5.00 -6.52 17.74
CA VAL A 19 -3.75 -7.32 17.69
C VAL A 19 -2.52 -6.53 18.13
N GLY A 20 -2.71 -5.29 18.60
CA GLY A 20 -1.65 -4.43 19.10
C GLY A 20 -0.68 -3.89 18.04
N LEU A 21 -1.14 -3.82 16.81
CA LEU A 21 -0.39 -3.30 15.67
C LEU A 21 -0.78 -1.87 15.30
N LYS A 22 -1.63 -1.21 16.07
CA LYS A 22 -2.05 0.15 15.77
C LYS A 22 -0.85 1.09 15.67
N PHE A 23 -0.67 1.66 14.50
CA PHE A 23 0.44 2.54 14.18
C PHE A 23 0.02 3.56 13.12
N GLU A 24 0.49 4.78 13.25
CA GLU A 24 0.25 5.87 12.31
C GLU A 24 1.50 6.76 12.24
N ASP A 25 1.83 7.22 11.04
CA ASP A 25 2.88 8.20 10.79
C ASP A 25 2.38 9.33 9.91
N GLU A 26 3.26 10.22 9.48
CA GLU A 26 2.93 11.34 8.59
C GLU A 26 2.45 10.92 7.19
N TYR A 27 2.67 9.66 6.81
CA TYR A 27 2.26 9.09 5.52
C TYR A 27 0.98 8.25 5.60
N GLY A 28 0.45 8.01 6.80
CA GLY A 28 -0.82 7.34 7.00
C GLY A 28 -0.85 6.33 8.15
N ALA A 29 -1.98 5.66 8.30
CA ALA A 29 -2.21 4.66 9.33
C ALA A 29 -1.98 3.24 8.81
N LEU A 30 -1.54 2.35 9.71
CA LEU A 30 -1.56 0.91 9.46
C LEU A 30 -3.00 0.46 9.22
N THR A 31 -3.18 -0.36 8.19
CA THR A 31 -4.47 -1.00 7.94
C THR A 31 -4.34 -2.52 7.97
N LEU A 32 -5.38 -3.15 8.50
CA LEU A 32 -5.49 -4.60 8.63
C LEU A 32 -6.79 -5.08 7.98
N CYS A 33 -6.70 -6.07 7.12
CA CYS A 33 -7.86 -6.67 6.47
C CYS A 33 -7.82 -8.19 6.60
N ASN A 34 -8.95 -8.77 7.01
CA ASN A 34 -9.13 -10.22 6.94
C ASN A 34 -9.49 -10.60 5.49
N GLY A 35 -8.55 -11.24 4.80
CA GLY A 35 -8.72 -11.64 3.41
C GLY A 35 -9.42 -12.98 3.24
N ILE A 36 -9.01 -14.00 3.98
CA ILE A 36 -9.48 -15.37 3.78
C ILE A 36 -9.66 -16.09 5.12
N VAL A 37 -10.79 -16.74 5.30
CA VAL A 37 -11.01 -17.72 6.39
C VAL A 37 -11.21 -19.09 5.77
N LYS A 38 -10.46 -20.10 6.23
CA LYS A 38 -10.56 -21.49 5.78
C LYS A 38 -10.72 -22.43 6.97
N THR A 39 -11.42 -23.54 6.72
CA THR A 39 -11.49 -24.66 7.65
C THR A 39 -11.00 -25.90 6.93
N GLU A 40 -9.91 -26.49 7.40
CA GLU A 40 -9.32 -27.72 6.86
C GLU A 40 -8.88 -28.62 8.03
N ASP A 41 -9.18 -29.89 7.95
CA ASP A 41 -8.78 -30.93 8.92
C ASP A 41 -9.04 -30.56 10.39
N GLY A 42 -10.17 -29.90 10.65
CA GLY A 42 -10.56 -29.49 12.00
C GLY A 42 -9.84 -28.24 12.51
N THR A 43 -9.00 -27.61 11.70
CA THR A 43 -8.32 -26.36 12.00
C THR A 43 -8.98 -25.21 11.23
N ILE A 44 -9.16 -24.07 11.88
CA ILE A 44 -9.61 -22.83 11.24
C ILE A 44 -8.39 -21.90 11.10
N SER A 45 -8.14 -21.42 9.91
CA SER A 45 -7.11 -20.44 9.61
C SER A 45 -7.72 -19.15 9.08
N CYS A 46 -7.12 -18.02 9.45
CA CYS A 46 -7.47 -16.70 8.96
C CYS A 46 -6.22 -16.04 8.39
N THR A 47 -6.27 -15.66 7.12
CA THR A 47 -5.19 -14.88 6.49
C THR A 47 -5.51 -13.41 6.62
N ILE A 48 -4.58 -12.68 7.21
CA ILE A 48 -4.68 -11.25 7.44
C ILE A 48 -3.67 -10.54 6.54
N ASP A 49 -4.16 -9.59 5.74
CA ASP A 49 -3.33 -8.64 4.99
C ASP A 49 -3.12 -7.40 5.86
N ILE A 50 -1.86 -7.03 6.05
CA ILE A 50 -1.48 -5.85 6.85
C ILE A 50 -0.68 -4.92 5.96
N ARG A 51 -1.14 -3.67 5.85
CA ARG A 51 -0.44 -2.61 5.15
C ARG A 51 0.13 -1.65 6.17
N VAL A 52 1.44 -1.50 6.11
CA VAL A 52 2.18 -0.72 7.09
C VAL A 52 2.64 0.61 6.51
N PRO A 53 2.61 1.69 7.30
CA PRO A 53 3.23 2.95 6.93
C PRO A 53 4.73 2.81 6.64
N VAL A 54 5.25 3.72 5.83
CA VAL A 54 6.60 3.60 5.26
C VAL A 54 7.72 3.74 6.29
N THR A 55 7.46 4.29 7.45
CA THR A 55 8.45 4.40 8.53
C THR A 55 8.61 3.12 9.34
N LEU A 56 7.63 2.20 9.28
CA LEU A 56 7.65 0.94 10.01
C LEU A 56 8.35 -0.16 9.20
N LYS A 57 9.40 -0.75 9.77
CA LYS A 57 10.18 -1.78 9.09
C LYS A 57 9.58 -3.17 9.25
N ALA A 58 9.79 -4.02 8.26
CA ALA A 58 9.31 -5.41 8.25
C ALA A 58 9.71 -6.19 9.51
N ALA A 59 10.93 -5.97 10.02
CA ALA A 59 11.42 -6.63 11.24
C ALA A 59 10.65 -6.19 12.49
N GLU A 60 10.25 -4.92 12.55
CA GLU A 60 9.47 -4.37 13.69
C GLU A 60 8.06 -4.92 13.68
N VAL A 61 7.40 -4.94 12.50
CA VAL A 61 6.08 -5.56 12.33
C VAL A 61 6.11 -7.03 12.76
N ARG A 62 7.13 -7.77 12.32
CA ARG A 62 7.31 -9.18 12.69
C ARG A 62 7.44 -9.37 14.21
N ALA A 63 8.23 -8.53 14.87
CA ALA A 63 8.39 -8.57 16.31
C ALA A 63 7.06 -8.26 17.03
N MET A 64 6.34 -7.25 16.58
CA MET A 64 5.03 -6.87 17.14
C MET A 64 4.00 -7.99 17.00
N CYS A 65 3.99 -8.71 15.86
CA CYS A 65 3.10 -9.85 15.65
C CYS A 65 3.45 -11.04 16.55
N ALA A 66 4.73 -11.33 16.75
CA ALA A 66 5.18 -12.50 17.50
C ALA A 66 4.78 -12.46 18.98
N ASP A 67 4.74 -11.26 19.57
CA ASP A 67 4.54 -11.10 21.02
C ASP A 67 3.06 -11.25 21.47
N ARG A 68 2.07 -11.26 20.57
CA ARG A 68 0.70 -10.98 20.99
C ARG A 68 -0.36 -12.02 20.65
N LEU A 69 -0.07 -13.00 19.83
CA LEU A 69 -1.12 -13.89 19.31
C LEU A 69 -0.82 -15.39 19.50
N GLU A 70 0.18 -15.75 20.28
CA GLU A 70 0.39 -17.13 20.68
C GLU A 70 -0.28 -17.39 22.04
N ASP A 71 -1.35 -18.16 22.02
CA ASP A 71 -1.94 -18.74 23.21
C ASP A 71 -2.09 -20.26 23.02
N GLU A 72 -2.64 -20.95 24.03
CA GLU A 72 -2.85 -22.40 24.00
C GLU A 72 -3.85 -22.86 22.91
N ASN A 73 -4.61 -21.94 22.28
CA ASN A 73 -5.68 -22.21 21.34
C ASN A 73 -5.35 -21.79 19.92
N GLY A 74 -4.31 -20.99 19.72
CA GLY A 74 -3.94 -20.48 18.43
C GLY A 74 -2.46 -20.14 18.30
N ARG A 75 -1.99 -20.09 17.07
CA ARG A 75 -0.65 -19.63 16.73
C ARG A 75 -0.68 -18.74 15.51
N ILE A 76 0.33 -17.87 15.42
CA ILE A 76 0.54 -17.05 14.24
C ILE A 76 1.68 -17.59 13.42
N GLU A 77 1.45 -17.68 12.13
CA GLU A 77 2.48 -17.86 11.13
C GLU A 77 2.67 -16.53 10.39
N VAL A 78 3.76 -15.84 10.66
CA VAL A 78 4.07 -14.60 9.97
C VAL A 78 4.72 -14.93 8.63
N GLY A 79 4.00 -14.63 7.55
CA GLY A 79 4.48 -14.79 6.18
C GLY A 79 5.63 -13.84 5.83
N GLU A 80 5.90 -13.70 4.54
CA GLU A 80 6.89 -12.75 4.06
C GLU A 80 6.38 -11.31 4.25
N ILE A 81 7.18 -10.49 4.91
CA ILE A 81 6.96 -9.05 5.05
C ILE A 81 8.05 -8.36 4.25
N GLY A 82 7.66 -7.63 3.21
CA GLY A 82 8.57 -6.78 2.45
C GLY A 82 8.68 -5.38 3.05
N ASP A 83 9.84 -4.77 2.93
CA ASP A 83 9.97 -3.36 3.25
C ASP A 83 9.13 -2.50 2.30
N PRO A 84 8.60 -1.36 2.76
CA PRO A 84 7.85 -0.45 1.91
C PRO A 84 8.72 0.13 0.80
N LEU A 85 8.12 0.36 -0.36
CA LEU A 85 8.75 1.12 -1.43
C LEU A 85 8.52 2.60 -1.16
N PHE A 86 9.59 3.31 -0.85
CA PHE A 86 9.51 4.71 -0.51
C PHE A 86 10.70 5.50 -1.05
N PHE A 87 10.38 6.66 -1.63
CA PHE A 87 11.35 7.67 -2.04
C PHE A 87 10.92 9.03 -1.48
N PRO A 88 11.81 9.75 -0.79
CA PRO A 88 11.51 11.11 -0.34
C PRO A 88 11.09 12.02 -1.49
N LYS A 89 10.17 12.95 -1.23
CA LYS A 89 9.69 13.93 -2.23
C LYS A 89 10.85 14.71 -2.86
N GLU A 90 11.88 14.99 -2.09
CA GLU A 90 13.06 15.76 -2.49
C GLU A 90 14.07 14.95 -3.32
N SER A 91 13.84 13.65 -3.48
CA SER A 91 14.75 12.82 -4.27
C SER A 91 14.76 13.24 -5.74
N PRO A 92 15.91 13.15 -6.45
CA PRO A 92 15.99 13.52 -7.86
C PRO A 92 14.97 12.77 -8.72
N LEU A 93 14.72 11.50 -8.40
CA LEU A 93 13.75 10.66 -9.11
C LEU A 93 12.33 11.23 -8.97
N VAL A 94 11.86 11.48 -7.75
CA VAL A 94 10.51 12.02 -7.50
C VAL A 94 10.36 13.39 -8.12
N ASN A 95 11.37 14.28 -7.95
CA ASN A 95 11.34 15.62 -8.52
C ASN A 95 11.25 15.61 -10.04
N ALA A 96 12.00 14.74 -10.73
CA ALA A 96 11.96 14.62 -12.18
C ALA A 96 10.58 14.19 -12.70
N LEU A 97 9.94 13.23 -12.00
CA LEU A 97 8.61 12.74 -12.34
C LEU A 97 7.52 13.76 -12.02
N TYR A 98 7.57 14.39 -10.86
CA TYR A 98 6.62 15.43 -10.47
C TYR A 98 6.71 16.63 -11.40
N LYS A 99 7.92 17.07 -11.76
CA LYS A 99 8.12 18.12 -12.75
C LYS A 99 7.45 17.77 -14.08
N ALA A 100 7.60 16.56 -14.56
CA ALA A 100 6.96 16.12 -15.81
C ALA A 100 5.42 16.19 -15.72
N TYR A 101 4.86 15.79 -14.59
CA TYR A 101 3.42 15.90 -14.35
C TYR A 101 2.97 17.36 -14.39
N VAL A 102 3.61 18.23 -13.64
CA VAL A 102 3.27 19.67 -13.59
C VAL A 102 3.43 20.35 -14.95
N ASP A 103 4.52 20.07 -15.66
CA ASP A 103 4.82 20.69 -16.97
C ASP A 103 3.73 20.36 -18.01
N VAL A 104 3.12 19.18 -17.94
CA VAL A 104 2.12 18.73 -18.92
C VAL A 104 0.70 19.08 -18.46
N THR A 105 0.37 18.83 -17.20
CA THR A 105 -1.01 19.00 -16.71
C THR A 105 -1.31 20.40 -16.21
N GLY A 106 -0.28 21.17 -15.84
CA GLY A 106 -0.42 22.45 -15.14
C GLY A 106 -0.88 22.35 -13.69
N ASP A 107 -1.03 21.13 -13.18
CA ASP A 107 -1.49 20.89 -11.81
C ASP A 107 -0.33 21.01 -10.82
N THR A 108 -0.37 22.05 -10.01
CA THR A 108 0.61 22.32 -8.95
C THR A 108 0.04 22.10 -7.55
N GLU A 109 -1.23 21.73 -7.44
CA GLU A 109 -1.90 21.56 -6.16
C GLU A 109 -1.79 20.12 -5.64
N ASN A 110 -1.73 19.16 -6.56
CA ASN A 110 -1.62 17.77 -6.23
C ASN A 110 -0.14 17.33 -6.20
N GLU A 111 0.33 16.95 -5.03
CA GLU A 111 1.70 16.48 -4.82
C GLU A 111 1.81 14.95 -4.88
N PRO A 112 3.03 14.41 -5.11
CA PRO A 112 3.28 12.97 -4.99
C PRO A 112 2.81 12.44 -3.63
N MET A 113 2.04 11.36 -3.65
CA MET A 113 1.46 10.76 -2.45
C MET A 113 1.98 9.34 -2.21
N VAL A 114 1.87 8.89 -0.97
CA VAL A 114 2.09 7.50 -0.58
C VAL A 114 0.74 6.77 -0.59
N ILE A 115 0.71 5.59 -1.18
CA ILE A 115 -0.46 4.72 -1.21
C ILE A 115 -0.16 3.38 -0.54
N GLY A 116 -1.15 2.78 0.09
CA GLY A 116 -1.04 1.44 0.69
C GLY A 116 -0.98 0.29 -0.32
N GLY A 117 -1.19 0.57 -1.61
CA GLY A 117 -1.17 -0.42 -2.69
C GLY A 117 0.23 -0.92 -3.00
N GLY A 118 0.31 -2.11 -3.63
CA GLY A 118 1.54 -2.66 -4.17
C GLY A 118 1.52 -2.65 -5.70
N THR A 119 2.66 -2.38 -6.32
CA THR A 119 2.84 -2.43 -7.77
C THR A 119 4.06 -3.26 -8.13
N TYR A 120 4.26 -3.52 -9.42
CA TYR A 120 5.48 -4.16 -9.94
C TYR A 120 6.78 -3.42 -9.59
N ALA A 121 6.68 -2.12 -9.23
CA ALA A 121 7.81 -1.34 -8.77
C ALA A 121 8.53 -1.95 -7.55
N LYS A 122 7.83 -2.73 -6.71
CA LYS A 122 8.44 -3.46 -5.58
C LYS A 122 9.40 -4.56 -6.00
N SER A 123 9.34 -5.03 -7.25
CA SER A 123 10.15 -6.16 -7.73
C SER A 123 11.56 -5.76 -8.15
N LEU A 124 11.85 -4.50 -8.29
CA LEU A 124 13.13 -3.99 -8.80
C LEU A 124 13.66 -2.85 -7.93
N LYS A 125 14.99 -2.66 -7.97
CA LYS A 125 15.63 -1.54 -7.25
C LYS A 125 15.54 -0.24 -8.07
N ASN A 126 15.45 0.89 -7.36
CA ASN A 126 15.41 2.23 -7.95
C ASN A 126 14.24 2.44 -8.94
N ILE A 127 13.12 1.83 -8.67
CA ILE A 127 11.88 2.01 -9.42
C ILE A 127 10.82 2.56 -8.48
N ILE A 128 10.03 3.50 -8.98
CA ILE A 128 8.88 4.06 -8.30
C ILE A 128 7.63 3.85 -9.16
N ALA A 129 6.48 3.69 -8.53
CA ALA A 129 5.21 3.74 -9.22
C ALA A 129 4.92 5.19 -9.65
N PHE A 130 4.55 5.37 -10.89
CA PHE A 130 4.21 6.65 -11.46
C PHE A 130 3.05 6.49 -12.43
N GLY A 131 1.99 7.26 -12.21
CA GLY A 131 0.83 7.24 -13.08
C GLY A 131 -0.02 8.49 -12.88
N PRO A 132 -0.69 8.95 -13.94
CA PRO A 132 -1.47 10.19 -13.97
C PRO A 132 -2.91 9.99 -13.53
N GLU A 133 -3.16 9.17 -12.53
CA GLU A 133 -4.49 9.06 -11.93
C GLU A 133 -4.91 10.41 -11.34
N LYS A 134 -6.12 10.86 -11.66
CA LYS A 134 -6.63 12.14 -11.17
C LYS A 134 -7.32 11.96 -9.83
N LEU A 135 -6.88 12.70 -8.84
CA LEU A 135 -7.49 12.69 -7.52
C LEU A 135 -8.98 13.10 -7.59
N GLY A 136 -9.81 12.38 -6.85
CA GLY A 136 -11.24 12.64 -6.79
C GLY A 136 -12.09 12.01 -7.90
N MET A 137 -11.47 11.34 -8.87
CA MET A 137 -12.18 10.51 -9.84
C MET A 137 -12.35 9.09 -9.28
N ASP A 138 -13.54 8.56 -9.37
CA ASP A 138 -13.82 7.16 -9.11
C ASP A 138 -13.75 6.36 -10.41
N TYR A 139 -12.62 5.71 -10.65
CA TYR A 139 -12.40 4.87 -11.82
C TYR A 139 -12.94 3.45 -11.66
N HIS A 140 -13.66 3.15 -10.58
CA HIS A 140 -14.14 1.82 -10.21
C HIS A 140 -13.01 0.79 -10.09
N ILE A 141 -11.82 1.20 -9.62
CA ILE A 141 -10.64 0.35 -9.53
C ILE A 141 -10.95 -0.91 -8.74
N HIS A 142 -10.59 -2.08 -9.31
CA HIS A 142 -10.90 -3.42 -8.77
C HIS A 142 -12.41 -3.74 -8.67
N SER A 143 -13.25 -3.03 -9.41
CA SER A 143 -14.70 -3.22 -9.42
C SER A 143 -15.21 -3.47 -10.85
N ALA A 144 -16.49 -3.81 -10.96
CA ALA A 144 -17.13 -3.91 -12.26
C ALA A 144 -17.14 -2.54 -12.96
N ASP A 145 -17.02 -2.58 -14.29
CA ASP A 145 -17.01 -1.38 -15.13
C ASP A 145 -15.84 -0.42 -14.82
N GLU A 146 -14.70 -0.93 -14.36
CA GLU A 146 -13.45 -0.17 -14.27
C GLU A 146 -13.11 0.48 -15.60
N PHE A 147 -12.77 1.75 -15.60
CA PHE A 147 -12.56 2.52 -16.81
C PHE A 147 -11.40 3.51 -16.70
N ILE A 148 -10.94 4.00 -17.84
CA ILE A 148 -10.10 5.18 -17.98
C ILE A 148 -10.65 6.04 -19.14
N LEU A 149 -10.56 7.34 -19.02
CA LEU A 149 -10.97 8.24 -20.12
C LEU A 149 -9.90 8.26 -21.21
N VAL A 150 -10.33 8.26 -22.48
CA VAL A 150 -9.41 8.34 -23.61
C VAL A 150 -8.55 9.61 -23.56
N SER A 151 -9.13 10.73 -23.17
CA SER A 151 -8.41 12.00 -22.99
C SER A 151 -7.32 11.92 -21.92
N GLU A 152 -7.53 11.13 -20.85
CA GLU A 152 -6.53 10.90 -19.81
C GLU A 152 -5.42 9.98 -20.29
N MET A 153 -5.74 9.00 -21.15
CA MET A 153 -4.70 8.19 -21.80
C MET A 153 -3.80 9.05 -22.71
N GLU A 154 -4.38 9.98 -23.45
CA GLU A 154 -3.62 10.90 -24.31
C GLU A 154 -2.73 11.83 -23.49
N GLU A 155 -3.25 12.39 -22.40
CA GLU A 155 -2.48 13.21 -21.46
C GLU A 155 -1.36 12.39 -20.81
N ALA A 156 -1.65 11.14 -20.40
CA ALA A 156 -0.66 10.23 -19.81
C ALA A 156 0.54 9.99 -20.74
N VAL A 157 0.31 9.83 -22.04
CA VAL A 157 1.41 9.67 -23.00
C VAL A 157 2.33 10.88 -22.98
N LEU A 158 1.79 12.10 -22.93
CA LEU A 158 2.61 13.32 -22.86
C LEU A 158 3.38 13.41 -21.55
N VAL A 159 2.74 13.07 -20.43
CA VAL A 159 3.40 13.02 -19.11
C VAL A 159 4.56 12.02 -19.10
N TYR A 160 4.36 10.82 -19.63
CA TYR A 160 5.42 9.82 -19.69
C TYR A 160 6.56 10.22 -20.63
N MET A 161 6.28 10.86 -21.75
CA MET A 161 7.33 11.38 -22.65
C MET A 161 8.19 12.43 -21.93
N GLU A 162 7.57 13.37 -21.19
CA GLU A 162 8.30 14.39 -20.44
C GLU A 162 9.04 13.77 -19.25
N ALA A 163 8.46 12.78 -18.59
CA ALA A 163 9.11 12.04 -17.51
C ALA A 163 10.41 11.37 -18.00
N ILE A 164 10.37 10.70 -19.15
CA ILE A 164 11.56 10.08 -19.74
C ILE A 164 12.63 11.14 -20.05
N ARG A 165 12.25 12.29 -20.61
CA ARG A 165 13.20 13.39 -20.87
C ARG A 165 13.87 13.90 -19.61
N ASN A 166 13.08 14.12 -18.55
CA ASN A 166 13.60 14.59 -17.27
C ASN A 166 14.51 13.56 -16.60
N LEU A 167 14.16 12.27 -16.67
CA LEU A 167 14.97 11.19 -16.12
C LEU A 167 16.32 11.00 -16.84
N LEU A 168 16.37 11.28 -18.14
CA LEU A 168 17.63 11.24 -18.89
C LEU A 168 18.57 12.41 -18.59
N ALA A 169 18.09 13.42 -17.88
CA ALA A 169 18.84 14.64 -17.54
C ALA A 169 19.43 14.63 -16.12
N ILE A 170 19.13 13.58 -15.30
CA ILE A 170 19.62 13.44 -13.91
C ILE A 170 20.72 12.41 -13.73
#